data_03b9662fe0cf44a387b2ab1d35d79fb3
#
_entry.id   03b9662fe0cf44a387b2ab1d35d79fb3
#
_cell.length_a   1.000
_cell.length_b   1.000
_cell.length_c   1.000
_cell.angle_alpha   90.00
_cell.angle_beta   90.00
_cell.angle_gamma   90.00
#
_symmetry.space_group_name_H-M   'P 1'
#
loop_
_entity.id
_entity.type
_entity.pdbx_description
1 polymer ?
#
loop_
_entity_poly.entity_id
_entity_poly.type
_entity_poly.pdbx_seq_one_letter_code
_entity_poly.pdbx_strand_id
1 'polypeptide(L)'
;MTDHAAVETGADSRPDTRPTKIMYVAEATAHGGRSGYITSQDGQIDLKVAMPPAMGGDGDGTNPEQLFAAGYSSCFHNALVLVGRRAGYDLTGSTVAAKVGIGPNKQRGYGLAVALSVSLPVIDQEIAAKLVDAAHQVCPYSNATRDNIEVTILLG
;
A
#
# COMPACT_ATOMS: atom_id res chain seq x y z
N MET A 1 27.01 -17.35 -8.48
CA MET A 1 26.64 -16.23 -7.59
C MET A 1 26.69 -14.98 -8.43
N THR A 2 25.54 -14.50 -8.88
CA THR A 2 25.45 -13.21 -9.61
C THR A 2 25.44 -12.11 -8.56
N ASP A 3 26.54 -11.40 -8.49
CA ASP A 3 26.70 -10.20 -7.68
C ASP A 3 25.79 -9.12 -8.27
N HIS A 4 24.63 -8.89 -7.63
CA HIS A 4 23.72 -7.82 -8.03
C HIS A 4 24.23 -6.53 -7.39
N ALA A 5 24.80 -5.66 -8.18
CA ALA A 5 25.20 -4.33 -7.73
C ALA A 5 23.99 -3.57 -7.19
N ALA A 6 24.03 -3.15 -5.92
CA ALA A 6 23.02 -2.28 -5.33
C ALA A 6 23.14 -0.90 -5.97
N VAL A 7 22.00 -0.35 -6.43
CA VAL A 7 21.90 1.05 -6.86
C VAL A 7 21.51 1.88 -5.63
N GLU A 8 22.42 2.70 -5.12
CA GLU A 8 22.13 3.65 -4.06
C GLU A 8 21.33 4.82 -4.63
N THR A 9 20.10 5.01 -4.14
CA THR A 9 19.31 6.21 -4.38
C THR A 9 19.73 7.27 -3.37
N GLY A 10 19.99 8.51 -3.83
CA GLY A 10 20.56 9.61 -3.03
C GLY A 10 19.82 9.93 -1.73
N ALA A 11 20.51 10.66 -0.83
CA ALA A 11 20.03 11.03 0.50
C ALA A 11 18.68 11.78 0.44
N ASP A 12 17.69 11.25 1.14
CA ASP A 12 16.35 11.79 1.30
C ASP A 12 16.28 12.59 2.62
N SER A 13 15.70 13.79 2.60
CA SER A 13 15.51 14.64 3.77
C SER A 13 14.33 14.24 4.66
N ARG A 14 13.59 13.16 4.28
CA ARG A 14 12.46 12.65 5.04
C ARG A 14 12.91 11.97 6.35
N PRO A 15 12.03 11.88 7.37
CA PRO A 15 12.34 11.12 8.58
C PRO A 15 12.80 9.69 8.24
N ASP A 16 13.78 9.20 8.97
CA ASP A 16 14.29 7.85 8.78
C ASP A 16 13.27 6.82 9.29
N THR A 17 12.55 6.20 8.37
CA THR A 17 11.55 5.15 8.65
C THR A 17 12.08 3.75 8.30
N ARG A 18 13.38 3.61 8.04
CA ARG A 18 14.00 2.31 7.76
C ARG A 18 13.88 1.37 8.95
N PRO A 19 13.63 0.07 8.72
CA PRO A 19 13.55 -0.89 9.81
C PRO A 19 14.93 -1.05 10.49
N THR A 20 14.97 -1.07 11.81
CA THR A 20 16.19 -1.36 12.58
C THR A 20 16.59 -2.82 12.50
N LYS A 21 15.63 -3.71 12.18
CA LYS A 21 15.83 -5.14 11.99
C LYS A 21 14.80 -5.68 11.02
N ILE A 22 15.23 -6.44 10.01
CA ILE A 22 14.33 -7.17 9.13
C ILE A 22 13.80 -8.41 9.86
N MET A 23 12.47 -8.52 9.95
CA MET A 23 11.77 -9.62 10.61
C MET A 23 11.23 -10.65 9.61
N TYR A 24 10.93 -10.22 8.39
CA TYR A 24 10.35 -11.04 7.32
C TYR A 24 10.70 -10.45 5.96
N VAL A 25 10.93 -11.32 4.98
CA VAL A 25 11.13 -10.96 3.58
C VAL A 25 10.12 -11.69 2.72
N ALA A 26 9.34 -10.95 1.95
CA ALA A 26 8.50 -11.49 0.89
C ALA A 26 9.23 -11.36 -0.45
N GLU A 27 9.08 -12.38 -1.29
CA GLU A 27 9.65 -12.39 -2.63
C GLU A 27 8.58 -12.69 -3.67
N ALA A 28 8.55 -11.90 -4.73
CA ALA A 28 7.70 -12.12 -5.89
C ALA A 28 8.47 -11.79 -7.17
N THR A 29 8.12 -12.48 -8.25
CA THR A 29 8.72 -12.30 -9.57
C THR A 29 7.64 -11.97 -10.59
N ALA A 30 7.89 -10.99 -11.44
CA ALA A 30 7.04 -10.59 -12.54
C ALA A 30 7.67 -10.99 -13.88
N HIS A 31 6.84 -11.48 -14.79
CA HIS A 31 7.18 -11.80 -16.18
C HIS A 31 6.22 -11.06 -17.12
N GLY A 32 6.74 -10.50 -18.22
CA GLY A 32 5.93 -9.85 -19.25
C GLY A 32 5.33 -8.49 -18.86
N GLY A 33 5.78 -7.89 -17.77
CA GLY A 33 5.33 -6.56 -17.33
C GLY A 33 3.82 -6.51 -17.12
N ARG A 34 3.13 -5.58 -17.81
CA ARG A 34 1.66 -5.41 -17.70
C ARG A 34 0.85 -6.36 -18.60
N SER A 35 1.49 -7.33 -19.24
CA SER A 35 0.83 -8.33 -20.12
C SER A 35 1.36 -9.73 -19.85
N GLY A 36 1.61 -10.05 -18.61
CA GLY A 36 2.21 -11.31 -18.20
C GLY A 36 1.61 -11.88 -16.93
N TYR A 37 2.45 -12.29 -16.02
CA TYR A 37 2.04 -12.87 -14.76
C TYR A 37 3.04 -12.54 -13.63
N ILE A 38 2.56 -12.66 -12.40
CA ILE A 38 3.35 -12.53 -11.17
C ILE A 38 3.14 -13.73 -10.28
N THR A 39 4.20 -14.16 -9.63
CA THR A 39 4.16 -15.25 -8.65
C THR A 39 4.96 -14.88 -7.41
N SER A 40 4.49 -15.26 -6.23
CA SER A 40 5.31 -15.23 -5.01
C SER A 40 6.01 -16.57 -4.81
N GLN A 41 7.11 -16.55 -4.05
CA GLN A 41 7.91 -17.75 -3.78
C GLN A 41 7.09 -18.87 -3.11
N ASP A 42 6.12 -18.51 -2.28
CA ASP A 42 5.24 -19.44 -1.55
C ASP A 42 3.97 -19.82 -2.33
N GLY A 43 3.77 -19.29 -3.54
CA GLY A 43 2.61 -19.53 -4.39
C GLY A 43 1.32 -18.86 -3.93
N GLN A 44 1.33 -18.03 -2.89
CA GLN A 44 0.12 -17.30 -2.45
C GLN A 44 -0.30 -16.21 -3.45
N ILE A 45 0.65 -15.68 -4.22
CA ILE A 45 0.39 -14.86 -5.39
C ILE A 45 0.74 -15.69 -6.63
N ASP A 46 -0.26 -15.94 -7.47
CA ASP A 46 -0.14 -16.55 -8.80
C ASP A 46 -1.23 -15.94 -9.67
N LEU A 47 -0.90 -14.82 -10.32
CA LEU A 47 -1.89 -13.95 -10.96
C LEU A 47 -1.46 -13.53 -12.35
N LYS A 48 -2.39 -13.58 -13.29
CA LYS A 48 -2.27 -12.93 -14.60
C LYS A 48 -2.29 -11.42 -14.41
N VAL A 49 -1.43 -10.74 -15.12
CA VAL A 49 -1.37 -9.27 -15.19
C VAL A 49 -1.86 -8.82 -16.56
N ALA A 50 -2.78 -7.87 -16.58
CA ALA A 50 -3.29 -7.27 -17.80
C ALA A 50 -3.45 -5.75 -17.63
N MET A 51 -3.27 -5.03 -18.72
CA MET A 51 -3.52 -3.59 -18.73
C MET A 51 -5.04 -3.34 -18.65
N PRO A 52 -5.50 -2.43 -17.76
CA PRO A 52 -6.92 -2.14 -17.64
C PRO A 52 -7.48 -1.45 -18.89
N PRO A 53 -8.80 -1.57 -19.16
CA PRO A 53 -9.44 -0.92 -20.31
C PRO A 53 -9.23 0.59 -20.36
N ALA A 54 -9.21 1.27 -19.22
CA ALA A 54 -8.94 2.71 -19.13
C ALA A 54 -7.55 3.12 -19.67
N MET A 55 -6.62 2.15 -19.77
CA MET A 55 -5.27 2.35 -20.32
C MET A 55 -5.09 1.63 -21.66
N GLY A 56 -6.20 1.19 -22.31
CA GLY A 56 -6.19 0.57 -23.63
C GLY A 56 -5.98 -0.96 -23.64
N GLY A 57 -6.06 -1.61 -22.50
CA GLY A 57 -5.96 -3.08 -22.39
C GLY A 57 -7.29 -3.80 -22.42
N ASP A 58 -7.25 -5.12 -22.29
CA ASP A 58 -8.43 -5.98 -22.22
C ASP A 58 -8.99 -6.16 -20.79
N GLY A 59 -8.20 -5.85 -19.78
CA GLY A 59 -8.58 -5.98 -18.38
C GLY A 59 -8.69 -7.44 -17.89
N ASP A 60 -8.22 -8.40 -18.66
CA ASP A 60 -8.29 -9.83 -18.31
C ASP A 60 -7.13 -10.25 -17.37
N GLY A 61 -6.99 -9.56 -16.26
CA GLY A 61 -6.00 -9.82 -15.23
C GLY A 61 -5.96 -8.69 -14.19
N THR A 62 -5.12 -8.86 -13.18
CA THR A 62 -4.81 -7.82 -12.21
C THR A 62 -3.81 -6.81 -12.80
N ASN A 63 -3.50 -5.77 -12.04
CA ASN A 63 -2.51 -4.77 -12.42
C ASN A 63 -1.76 -4.24 -11.18
N PRO A 64 -0.62 -3.57 -11.35
CA PRO A 64 0.16 -3.05 -10.22
C PRO A 64 -0.63 -2.12 -9.31
N GLU A 65 -1.56 -1.33 -9.84
CA GLU A 65 -2.36 -0.39 -9.06
C GLU A 65 -3.36 -1.13 -8.16
N GLN A 66 -3.98 -2.21 -8.64
CA GLN A 66 -4.83 -3.09 -7.82
C GLN A 66 -4.03 -3.78 -6.71
N LEU A 67 -2.84 -4.27 -7.02
CA LEU A 67 -1.97 -4.90 -6.04
C LEU A 67 -1.49 -3.91 -4.98
N PHE A 68 -1.17 -2.68 -5.38
CA PHE A 68 -0.82 -1.61 -4.45
C PHE A 68 -2.00 -1.26 -3.53
N ALA A 69 -3.22 -1.17 -4.10
CA ALA A 69 -4.45 -0.92 -3.34
C ALA A 69 -4.73 -2.05 -2.34
N ALA A 70 -4.63 -3.31 -2.76
CA ALA A 70 -4.82 -4.48 -1.91
C ALA A 70 -3.78 -4.52 -0.77
N GLY A 71 -2.51 -4.29 -1.08
CA GLY A 71 -1.44 -4.24 -0.09
C GLY A 71 -1.62 -3.10 0.90
N TYR A 72 -1.92 -1.89 0.42
CA TYR A 72 -2.06 -0.72 1.29
C TYR A 72 -3.29 -0.84 2.19
N SER A 73 -4.45 -1.23 1.65
CA SER A 73 -5.65 -1.43 2.47
C SER A 73 -5.43 -2.44 3.59
N SER A 74 -4.81 -3.58 3.28
CA SER A 74 -4.48 -4.62 4.27
C SER A 74 -3.46 -4.12 5.30
N CYS A 75 -2.39 -3.47 4.86
CA CYS A 75 -1.33 -2.95 5.73
C CYS A 75 -1.87 -1.88 6.69
N PHE A 76 -2.66 -0.93 6.17
CA PHE A 76 -3.28 0.11 6.98
C PHE A 76 -4.31 -0.44 7.95
N HIS A 77 -5.15 -1.39 7.51
CA HIS A 77 -6.14 -2.02 8.37
C HIS A 77 -5.49 -2.78 9.53
N ASN A 78 -4.39 -3.50 9.27
CA ASN A 78 -3.62 -4.14 10.34
C ASN A 78 -3.06 -3.11 11.34
N ALA A 79 -2.51 -2.00 10.86
CA ALA A 79 -2.04 -0.92 11.72
C ALA A 79 -3.17 -0.35 12.58
N LEU A 80 -4.35 -0.13 11.98
CA LEU A 80 -5.55 0.36 12.66
C LEU A 80 -6.00 -0.59 13.77
N VAL A 81 -6.09 -1.90 13.48
CA VAL A 81 -6.45 -2.93 14.48
C VAL A 81 -5.41 -2.97 15.61
N LEU A 82 -4.13 -2.84 15.29
CA LEU A 82 -3.06 -2.83 16.29
C LEU A 82 -3.17 -1.63 17.25
N VAL A 83 -3.35 -0.42 16.72
CA VAL A 83 -3.47 0.79 17.56
C VAL A 83 -4.78 0.78 18.35
N GLY A 84 -5.88 0.32 17.74
CA GLY A 84 -7.17 0.16 18.44
C GLY A 84 -7.07 -0.79 19.62
N ARG A 85 -6.47 -1.95 19.43
CA ARG A 85 -6.24 -2.94 20.50
C ARG A 85 -5.39 -2.37 21.63
N ARG A 86 -4.32 -1.66 21.30
CA ARG A 86 -3.46 -1.01 22.32
C ARG A 86 -4.19 0.07 23.10
N ALA A 87 -5.13 0.75 22.48
CA ALA A 87 -5.96 1.77 23.11
C ALA A 87 -7.20 1.19 23.84
N GLY A 88 -7.41 -0.13 23.78
CA GLY A 88 -8.52 -0.81 24.46
C GLY A 88 -9.85 -0.79 23.69
N TYR A 89 -9.81 -0.54 22.37
CA TYR A 89 -11.01 -0.53 21.53
C TYR A 89 -11.13 -1.81 20.70
N ASP A 90 -12.35 -2.32 20.59
CA ASP A 90 -12.71 -3.37 19.66
C ASP A 90 -13.09 -2.75 18.30
N LEU A 91 -12.37 -3.13 17.27
CA LEU A 91 -12.60 -2.66 15.91
C LEU A 91 -13.32 -3.69 15.03
N THR A 92 -14.09 -4.59 15.63
CA THR A 92 -14.90 -5.56 14.89
C THR A 92 -15.81 -4.86 13.88
N GLY A 93 -15.85 -5.37 12.66
CA GLY A 93 -16.61 -4.80 11.55
C GLY A 93 -15.95 -3.60 10.86
N SER A 94 -14.76 -3.19 11.30
CA SER A 94 -14.00 -2.15 10.63
C SER A 94 -13.53 -2.59 9.24
N THR A 95 -13.45 -1.64 8.32
CA THR A 95 -12.95 -1.86 6.96
C THR A 95 -12.05 -0.73 6.52
N VAL A 96 -11.11 -1.06 5.63
CA VAL A 96 -10.31 -0.08 4.91
C VAL A 96 -10.37 -0.41 3.42
N ALA A 97 -10.81 0.53 2.62
CA ALA A 97 -10.74 0.46 1.17
C ALA A 97 -9.67 1.41 0.66
N ALA A 98 -8.93 1.03 -0.37
CA ALA A 98 -7.93 1.87 -1.01
C ALA A 98 -8.28 2.07 -2.49
N LYS A 99 -8.18 3.31 -2.96
CA LYS A 99 -8.19 3.67 -4.38
C LYS A 99 -6.79 4.16 -4.75
N VAL A 100 -6.22 3.60 -5.80
CA VAL A 100 -4.89 3.98 -6.30
C VAL A 100 -5.04 4.44 -7.74
N GLY A 101 -4.72 5.69 -7.97
CA GLY A 101 -4.68 6.29 -9.31
C GLY A 101 -3.24 6.36 -9.82
N ILE A 102 -3.06 6.21 -11.14
CA ILE A 102 -1.80 6.41 -11.84
C ILE A 102 -1.96 7.51 -12.88
N GLY A 103 -0.95 8.34 -13.05
CA GLY A 103 -0.92 9.39 -14.07
C GLY A 103 0.49 9.87 -14.35
N PRO A 104 0.68 10.62 -15.46
CA PRO A 104 1.98 11.20 -15.79
C PRO A 104 2.38 12.23 -14.72
N ASN A 105 3.66 12.31 -14.44
CA ASN A 105 4.23 13.30 -13.53
C ASN A 105 5.08 14.34 -14.27
N LYS A 106 5.49 15.39 -13.55
CA LYS A 106 6.29 16.50 -14.12
C LYS A 106 7.71 16.08 -14.53
N GLN A 107 8.17 14.90 -14.11
CA GLN A 107 9.52 14.38 -14.38
C GLN A 107 9.55 13.40 -15.55
N ARG A 108 8.53 13.40 -16.42
CA ARG A 108 8.38 12.52 -17.60
C ARG A 108 8.23 11.03 -17.23
N GLY A 109 7.80 10.73 -16.02
CA GLY A 109 7.45 9.39 -15.55
C GLY A 109 5.97 9.33 -15.16
N TYR A 110 5.65 8.37 -14.31
CA TYR A 110 4.33 8.17 -13.75
C TYR A 110 4.39 8.30 -12.23
N GLY A 111 3.31 8.82 -11.66
CA GLY A 111 3.11 8.92 -10.22
C GLY A 111 1.82 8.27 -9.80
N LEU A 112 1.72 7.98 -8.51
CA LEU A 112 0.54 7.43 -7.88
C LEU A 112 -0.13 8.47 -6.97
N ALA A 113 -1.45 8.38 -6.85
CA ALA A 113 -2.22 9.04 -5.81
C ALA A 113 -3.10 8.02 -5.11
N VAL A 114 -3.25 8.12 -3.79
CA VAL A 114 -3.98 7.15 -2.97
C VAL A 114 -5.09 7.83 -2.20
N ALA A 115 -6.27 7.21 -2.16
CA ALA A 115 -7.32 7.53 -1.22
C ALA A 115 -7.68 6.29 -0.40
N LEU A 116 -7.56 6.39 0.92
CA LEU A 116 -8.00 5.37 1.87
C LEU A 116 -9.36 5.78 2.43
N SER A 117 -10.33 4.88 2.40
CA SER A 117 -11.63 5.05 3.05
C SER A 117 -11.73 4.09 4.22
N VAL A 118 -11.85 4.63 5.42
CA VAL A 118 -11.87 3.88 6.68
C VAL A 118 -13.27 3.93 7.26
N SER A 119 -13.82 2.77 7.61
CA SER A 119 -15.09 2.65 8.34
C SER A 119 -14.86 1.98 9.69
N LEU A 120 -15.35 2.63 10.75
CA LEU A 120 -15.30 2.18 12.14
C LEU A 120 -16.72 2.25 12.75
N PRO A 121 -17.62 1.32 12.38
CA PRO A 121 -19.08 1.48 12.60
C PRO A 121 -19.51 1.55 14.06
N VAL A 122 -18.69 1.06 14.99
CA VAL A 122 -19.02 0.99 16.42
C VAL A 122 -18.17 1.92 17.29
N ILE A 123 -17.35 2.77 16.66
CA ILE A 123 -16.43 3.68 17.36
C ILE A 123 -16.92 5.12 17.19
N ASP A 124 -16.90 5.87 18.29
CA ASP A 124 -17.18 7.32 18.25
C ASP A 124 -16.25 8.04 17.25
N GLN A 125 -16.81 9.01 16.52
CA GLN A 125 -16.11 9.66 15.41
C GLN A 125 -14.82 10.38 15.82
N GLU A 126 -14.81 11.00 17.02
CA GLU A 126 -13.60 11.68 17.51
C GLU A 126 -12.51 10.66 17.87
N ILE A 127 -12.89 9.54 18.48
CA ILE A 127 -11.98 8.44 18.79
C ILE A 127 -11.49 7.79 17.50
N ALA A 128 -12.38 7.54 16.55
CA ALA A 128 -12.07 6.98 15.25
C ALA A 128 -11.02 7.82 14.51
N ALA A 129 -11.16 9.14 14.50
CA ALA A 129 -10.19 10.05 13.90
C ALA A 129 -8.80 9.93 14.54
N LYS A 130 -8.72 9.83 15.86
CA LYS A 130 -7.45 9.64 16.60
C LYS A 130 -6.80 8.29 16.29
N LEU A 131 -7.61 7.22 16.17
CA LEU A 131 -7.11 5.89 15.82
C LEU A 131 -6.59 5.84 14.37
N VAL A 132 -7.29 6.47 13.44
CA VAL A 132 -6.88 6.60 12.04
C VAL A 132 -5.55 7.34 11.91
N ASP A 133 -5.42 8.45 12.64
CA ASP A 133 -4.18 9.25 12.66
C ASP A 133 -3.00 8.43 13.23
N ALA A 134 -3.22 7.74 14.35
CA ALA A 134 -2.23 6.85 14.93
C ALA A 134 -1.85 5.69 14.00
N ALA A 135 -2.82 5.09 13.31
CA ALA A 135 -2.58 4.04 12.32
C ALA A 135 -1.72 4.56 11.15
N HIS A 136 -1.98 5.77 10.68
CA HIS A 136 -1.19 6.40 9.62
C HIS A 136 0.28 6.61 10.03
N GLN A 137 0.56 6.86 11.31
CA GLN A 137 1.94 7.00 11.79
C GLN A 137 2.70 5.68 11.89
N VAL A 138 2.03 4.55 12.11
CA VAL A 138 2.69 3.25 12.31
C VAL A 138 2.60 2.31 11.10
N CYS A 139 1.73 2.59 10.14
CA CYS A 139 1.58 1.77 8.93
C CYS A 139 2.85 1.83 8.07
N PRO A 140 3.48 0.70 7.75
CA PRO A 140 4.68 0.67 6.89
C PRO A 140 4.45 1.29 5.51
N TYR A 141 3.29 1.09 4.89
CA TYR A 141 2.97 1.70 3.60
C TYR A 141 2.75 3.21 3.71
N SER A 142 2.13 3.68 4.79
CA SER A 142 2.04 5.12 5.06
C SER A 142 3.42 5.74 5.25
N ASN A 143 4.33 5.06 5.93
CA ASN A 143 5.71 5.51 6.08
C ASN A 143 6.46 5.56 4.74
N ALA A 144 6.19 4.63 3.83
CA ALA A 144 6.78 4.60 2.49
C ALA A 144 6.22 5.69 1.55
N THR A 145 4.98 6.10 1.75
CA THR A 145 4.26 7.03 0.86
C THR A 145 4.25 8.47 1.35
N ARG A 146 4.35 8.70 2.67
CA ARG A 146 4.31 10.03 3.29
C ARG A 146 5.43 10.92 2.73
N ASP A 147 5.06 12.18 2.45
CA ASP A 147 5.97 13.19 1.87
C ASP A 147 6.56 12.80 0.50
N ASN A 148 5.98 11.80 -0.15
CA ASN A 148 6.38 11.33 -1.46
C ASN A 148 5.24 11.38 -2.49
N ILE A 149 4.08 10.81 -2.16
CA ILE A 149 2.88 10.84 -2.99
C ILE A 149 1.70 11.39 -2.18
N GLU A 150 0.66 11.84 -2.89
CA GLU A 150 -0.58 12.27 -2.25
C GLU A 150 -1.31 11.05 -1.66
N VAL A 151 -1.61 11.10 -0.37
CA VAL A 151 -2.45 10.12 0.33
C VAL A 151 -3.55 10.86 1.08
N THR A 152 -4.79 10.67 0.65
CA THR A 152 -5.98 11.19 1.34
C THR A 152 -6.60 10.08 2.17
N ILE A 153 -6.97 10.38 3.42
CA ILE A 153 -7.68 9.43 4.30
C ILE A 153 -9.06 10.00 4.61
N LEU A 154 -10.09 9.24 4.28
CA LEU A 154 -11.49 9.57 4.52
C LEU A 154 -12.02 8.64 5.61
N LEU A 155 -12.63 9.22 6.64
CA LEU A 155 -13.33 8.51 7.70
C LEU A 155 -14.84 8.65 7.48
N GLY A 156 -15.51 7.50 7.34
CA GLY A 156 -16.97 7.40 7.14
C GLY A 156 -17.65 6.48 8.13
#